data_3deb79a9911b287c6cbbede35719390f
#
_entry.id   3deb79a9911b287c6cbbede35719390f
#
_cell.length_a   1.000
_cell.length_b   1.000
_cell.length_c   1.000
_cell.angle_alpha   90.00
_cell.angle_beta   90.00
_cell.angle_gamma   90.00
#
_symmetry.space_group_name_H-M   'P 1'
#
loop_
_entity.id
_entity.type
_entity.pdbx_description
1 polymer ?
#
loop_
_entity_poly.entity_id
_entity_poly.type
_entity_poly.pdbx_seq_one_letter_code
_entity_poly.pdbx_strand_id
1 'polypeptide(L)'
;MPRIDRLATVYVCHPVAKLTGWASKYCVPILAYHSISENLFGKLDPYHQINTSVSVFSQQIKWLRQAGYRTVDLPEMMNALDTGQDLSRTVVLTFDDGYQDFYSDAFPLLKQCGFTATVFLASDRIRNTAACVEGADYLTWREIRELHAQGISFGSHSVTHADLRSLGPEQIDYELGYSKETIEQEIGAAVESFSYPFALPEEDCDFIRYLADTLENLGYSNGVSSAIGRAKPRDTRFFLPRLPVNSWDDCDLFRAKLEGGYDWLHWPQWFYKFAHHSVSLMAGSAQDQVRSTK
;
A
#
# COMPACT_ATOMS: atom_id res chain seq x y z
N MET A 1 -13.30 9.40 -19.66
CA MET A 1 -14.55 8.68 -19.35
C MET A 1 -15.00 9.04 -17.93
N PRO A 2 -16.30 9.18 -17.63
CA PRO A 2 -16.73 9.39 -16.25
C PRO A 2 -16.32 8.19 -15.40
N ARG A 3 -15.74 8.44 -14.23
CA ARG A 3 -15.41 7.39 -13.25
C ARG A 3 -16.70 6.81 -12.65
N ILE A 4 -17.11 5.64 -13.12
CA ILE A 4 -18.33 4.95 -12.64
C ILE A 4 -18.16 4.59 -11.16
N ASP A 5 -16.97 4.16 -10.75
CA ASP A 5 -16.63 3.87 -9.36
C ASP A 5 -16.84 5.10 -8.46
N ARG A 6 -16.45 6.30 -8.90
CA ARG A 6 -16.69 7.54 -8.18
C ARG A 6 -18.19 7.83 -7.98
N LEU A 7 -18.97 7.70 -9.08
CA LEU A 7 -20.41 7.96 -8.99
C LEU A 7 -21.11 6.98 -8.03
N ALA A 8 -20.83 5.68 -8.16
CA ALA A 8 -21.37 4.66 -7.27
C ALA A 8 -20.94 4.91 -5.82
N THR A 9 -19.66 5.20 -5.60
CA THR A 9 -19.10 5.43 -4.27
C THR A 9 -19.71 6.66 -3.60
N VAL A 10 -19.70 7.81 -4.25
CA VAL A 10 -20.11 9.09 -3.62
C VAL A 10 -21.62 9.19 -3.45
N TYR A 11 -22.40 8.76 -4.45
CA TYR A 11 -23.85 8.99 -4.45
C TYR A 11 -24.69 7.80 -3.96
N VAL A 12 -24.12 6.59 -3.87
CA VAL A 12 -24.85 5.39 -3.43
C VAL A 12 -24.19 4.76 -2.20
N CYS A 13 -22.96 4.27 -2.33
CA CYS A 13 -22.35 3.44 -1.29
C CYS A 13 -21.98 4.24 -0.03
N HIS A 14 -21.46 5.45 -0.16
CA HIS A 14 -21.11 6.28 0.97
C HIS A 14 -22.34 6.75 1.80
N PRO A 15 -23.45 7.23 1.22
CA PRO A 15 -24.69 7.48 1.97
C PRO A 15 -25.20 6.24 2.71
N VAL A 16 -25.16 5.06 2.06
CA VAL A 16 -25.56 3.78 2.69
C VAL A 16 -24.63 3.42 3.84
N ALA A 17 -23.32 3.52 3.67
CA ALA A 17 -22.34 3.25 4.72
C ALA A 17 -22.56 4.13 5.97
N LYS A 18 -22.91 5.40 5.76
CA LYS A 18 -23.27 6.32 6.85
C LYS A 18 -24.55 5.92 7.59
N LEU A 19 -25.59 5.55 6.86
CA LEU A 19 -26.89 5.19 7.44
C LEU A 19 -26.84 3.87 8.22
N THR A 20 -26.04 2.91 7.74
CA THR A 20 -25.90 1.57 8.36
C THR A 20 -24.89 1.53 9.51
N GLY A 21 -24.17 2.63 9.78
CA GLY A 21 -23.08 2.63 10.75
C GLY A 21 -21.91 1.74 10.33
N TRP A 22 -21.81 1.37 9.05
CA TRP A 22 -20.70 0.56 8.50
C TRP A 22 -19.34 1.28 8.61
N ALA A 23 -19.36 2.58 8.89
CA ALA A 23 -18.19 3.34 9.34
C ALA A 23 -17.85 2.96 10.79
N SER A 24 -17.53 1.69 11.01
CA SER A 24 -17.17 1.16 12.33
C SER A 24 -15.93 1.86 12.86
N LYS A 25 -15.93 2.21 14.15
CA LYS A 25 -14.76 2.70 14.89
C LYS A 25 -13.59 1.71 14.92
N TYR A 26 -13.80 0.49 14.45
CA TYR A 26 -12.81 -0.56 14.36
C TYR A 26 -12.26 -0.78 12.93
N CYS A 27 -12.70 0.00 11.95
CA CYS A 27 -12.19 -0.08 10.58
C CYS A 27 -11.25 1.09 10.33
N VAL A 28 -9.98 0.81 10.04
CA VAL A 28 -8.94 1.82 9.83
C VAL A 28 -8.60 1.93 8.35
N PRO A 29 -8.75 3.10 7.73
CA PRO A 29 -8.26 3.33 6.39
C PRO A 29 -6.72 3.35 6.38
N ILE A 30 -6.12 2.54 5.52
CA ILE A 30 -4.71 2.56 5.17
C ILE A 30 -4.62 3.13 3.76
N LEU A 31 -4.08 4.33 3.59
CA LEU A 31 -3.98 4.99 2.30
C LEU A 31 -2.69 4.58 1.59
N ALA A 32 -2.81 4.15 0.33
CA ALA A 32 -1.68 3.78 -0.50
C ALA A 32 -1.37 4.90 -1.51
N TYR A 33 -0.30 5.62 -1.25
CA TYR A 33 0.34 6.57 -2.15
C TYR A 33 1.61 5.95 -2.76
N HIS A 34 2.15 6.57 -3.80
CA HIS A 34 3.47 6.27 -4.36
C HIS A 34 4.24 7.59 -4.55
N SER A 35 4.25 8.15 -5.76
CA SER A 35 4.90 9.42 -6.05
C SER A 35 3.99 10.61 -5.75
N ILE A 36 4.55 11.69 -5.18
CA ILE A 36 3.87 12.97 -4.94
C ILE A 36 4.51 14.05 -5.81
N SER A 37 4.11 14.09 -7.07
CA SER A 37 4.71 15.02 -8.03
C SER A 37 3.72 15.51 -9.08
N GLU A 38 4.02 16.66 -9.69
CA GLU A 38 3.28 17.15 -10.87
C GLU A 38 3.66 16.38 -12.15
N ASN A 39 4.76 15.61 -12.13
CA ASN A 39 5.18 14.78 -13.24
C ASN A 39 4.32 13.52 -13.30
N LEU A 40 3.66 13.32 -14.43
CA LEU A 40 2.83 12.14 -14.65
C LEU A 40 3.70 10.96 -15.08
N PHE A 41 3.89 9.99 -14.17
CA PHE A 41 4.50 8.70 -14.49
C PHE A 41 3.40 7.68 -14.86
N GLY A 42 3.61 6.94 -15.94
CA GLY A 42 2.74 5.83 -16.33
C GLY A 42 1.52 6.21 -17.17
N LYS A 43 0.50 5.35 -17.17
CA LYS A 43 -0.72 5.55 -17.96
C LYS A 43 -1.61 6.63 -17.30
N LEU A 44 -2.12 7.55 -18.12
CA LEU A 44 -3.11 8.56 -17.72
C LEU A 44 -4.52 7.94 -17.49
N ASP A 45 -4.58 6.85 -16.75
CA ASP A 45 -5.81 6.13 -16.43
C ASP A 45 -6.08 6.27 -14.93
N PRO A 46 -7.29 6.71 -14.53
CA PRO A 46 -7.64 6.92 -13.12
C PRO A 46 -7.43 5.70 -12.21
N TYR A 47 -7.45 4.51 -12.78
CA TYR A 47 -7.33 3.24 -12.02
C TYR A 47 -5.89 2.72 -11.90
N HIS A 48 -5.00 3.16 -12.79
CA HIS A 48 -3.61 2.70 -12.87
C HIS A 48 -2.59 3.80 -12.61
N GLN A 49 -3.06 5.02 -12.33
CA GLN A 49 -2.17 6.12 -12.00
C GLN A 49 -1.66 5.98 -10.58
N ILE A 50 -0.34 5.93 -10.42
CA ILE A 50 0.35 5.77 -9.14
C ILE A 50 0.81 7.09 -8.54
N ASN A 51 0.73 8.22 -9.27
CA ASN A 51 1.13 9.52 -8.73
C ASN A 51 -0.06 10.35 -8.25
N THR A 52 0.18 11.14 -7.22
CA THR A 52 -0.71 12.17 -6.71
C THR A 52 -0.02 13.51 -6.86
N SER A 53 -0.69 14.50 -7.49
CA SER A 53 -0.11 15.85 -7.60
C SER A 53 0.06 16.48 -6.23
N VAL A 54 1.10 17.31 -6.08
CA VAL A 54 1.40 18.02 -4.81
C VAL A 54 0.19 18.82 -4.34
N SER A 55 -0.54 19.45 -5.27
CA SER A 55 -1.73 20.24 -4.96
C SER A 55 -2.86 19.39 -4.39
N VAL A 56 -3.15 18.21 -4.99
CA VAL A 56 -4.18 17.28 -4.50
C VAL A 56 -3.76 16.68 -3.17
N PHE A 57 -2.52 16.22 -3.03
CA PHE A 57 -2.00 15.71 -1.76
C PHE A 57 -2.11 16.75 -0.63
N SER A 58 -1.71 18.01 -0.90
CA SER A 58 -1.84 19.09 0.08
C SER A 58 -3.30 19.30 0.52
N GLN A 59 -4.27 19.23 -0.40
CA GLN A 59 -5.69 19.35 -0.06
C GLN A 59 -6.15 18.18 0.81
N GLN A 60 -5.75 16.95 0.48
CA GLN A 60 -6.10 15.74 1.23
C GLN A 60 -5.54 15.78 2.65
N ILE A 61 -4.25 16.12 2.83
CA ILE A 61 -3.59 16.20 4.15
C ILE A 61 -4.20 17.32 5.02
N LYS A 62 -4.46 18.49 4.45
CA LYS A 62 -5.14 19.60 5.14
C LYS A 62 -6.57 19.20 5.56
N TRP A 63 -7.28 18.50 4.69
CA TRP A 63 -8.62 18.01 5.00
C TRP A 63 -8.59 17.01 6.16
N LEU A 64 -7.68 16.04 6.17
CA LEU A 64 -7.49 15.11 7.29
C LEU A 64 -7.28 15.85 8.61
N ARG A 65 -6.39 16.85 8.60
CA ARG A 65 -6.11 17.67 9.78
C ARG A 65 -7.36 18.44 10.27
N GLN A 66 -8.07 19.08 9.36
CA GLN A 66 -9.29 19.85 9.67
C GLN A 66 -10.43 18.94 10.16
N ALA A 67 -10.55 17.73 9.63
CA ALA A 67 -11.53 16.75 10.04
C ALA A 67 -11.16 16.02 11.36
N GLY A 68 -10.03 16.38 11.98
CA GLY A 68 -9.60 15.83 13.27
C GLY A 68 -9.04 14.40 13.19
N TYR A 69 -8.53 13.99 12.02
CA TYR A 69 -7.81 12.72 11.91
C TYR A 69 -6.43 12.81 12.56
N ARG A 70 -6.01 11.71 13.17
CA ARG A 70 -4.62 11.45 13.56
C ARG A 70 -4.01 10.38 12.68
N THR A 71 -2.71 10.42 12.46
CA THR A 71 -1.98 9.36 11.80
C THR A 71 -1.24 8.50 12.80
N VAL A 72 -1.14 7.22 12.50
CA VAL A 72 -0.34 6.23 13.22
C VAL A 72 0.41 5.40 12.19
N ASP A 73 1.47 4.72 12.60
CA ASP A 73 2.10 3.71 11.76
C ASP A 73 1.38 2.35 11.85
N LEU A 74 1.83 1.38 11.07
CA LEU A 74 1.19 0.06 11.02
C LEU A 74 1.32 -0.72 12.33
N PRO A 75 2.50 -0.78 12.98
CA PRO A 75 2.63 -1.45 14.28
C PRO A 75 1.72 -0.85 15.36
N GLU A 76 1.64 0.48 15.48
CA GLU A 76 0.73 1.15 16.42
C GLU A 76 -0.74 0.82 16.13
N MET A 77 -1.12 0.86 14.83
CA MET A 77 -2.47 0.49 14.42
C MET A 77 -2.80 -0.95 14.79
N MET A 78 -1.89 -1.90 14.50
CA MET A 78 -2.11 -3.32 14.82
C MET A 78 -2.26 -3.55 16.32
N ASN A 79 -1.40 -2.95 17.13
CA ASN A 79 -1.51 -3.02 18.59
C ASN A 79 -2.84 -2.44 19.08
N ALA A 80 -3.30 -1.33 18.52
CA ALA A 80 -4.58 -0.72 18.87
C ALA A 80 -5.78 -1.58 18.46
N LEU A 81 -5.73 -2.27 17.30
CA LEU A 81 -6.74 -3.24 16.87
C LEU A 81 -6.79 -4.45 17.81
N ASP A 82 -5.64 -5.03 18.16
CA ASP A 82 -5.52 -6.21 19.03
C ASP A 82 -6.02 -5.92 20.47
N THR A 83 -5.77 -4.71 20.95
CA THR A 83 -6.18 -4.27 22.31
C THR A 83 -7.56 -3.63 22.37
N GLY A 84 -8.25 -3.52 21.23
CA GLY A 84 -9.60 -2.94 21.14
C GLY A 84 -9.66 -1.44 21.47
N GLN A 85 -8.58 -0.70 21.23
CA GLN A 85 -8.55 0.75 21.43
C GLN A 85 -9.45 1.47 20.40
N ASP A 86 -9.91 2.66 20.74
CA ASP A 86 -10.68 3.49 19.83
C ASP A 86 -9.80 4.07 18.73
N LEU A 87 -10.03 3.61 17.51
CA LEU A 87 -9.36 4.07 16.29
C LEU A 87 -10.22 5.04 15.47
N SER A 88 -11.24 5.62 16.09
CA SER A 88 -12.04 6.69 15.46
C SER A 88 -11.14 7.83 14.99
N ARG A 89 -11.37 8.31 13.76
CA ARG A 89 -10.53 9.36 13.15
C ARG A 89 -9.04 9.03 13.11
N THR A 90 -8.70 7.74 12.99
CA THR A 90 -7.34 7.28 12.76
C THR A 90 -7.18 6.87 11.30
N VAL A 91 -6.04 7.19 10.71
CA VAL A 91 -5.65 6.81 9.35
C VAL A 91 -4.17 6.43 9.33
N VAL A 92 -3.83 5.42 8.53
CA VAL A 92 -2.42 5.10 8.22
C VAL A 92 -2.11 5.65 6.84
N LEU A 93 -1.01 6.37 6.71
CA LEU A 93 -0.49 6.86 5.44
C LEU A 93 0.68 5.96 5.02
N THR A 94 0.57 5.32 3.86
CA THR A 94 1.64 4.49 3.31
C THR A 94 2.09 5.02 1.96
N PHE A 95 3.40 4.94 1.69
CA PHE A 95 4.03 5.34 0.45
C PHE A 95 4.89 4.20 -0.05
N ASP A 96 4.63 3.68 -1.23
CA ASP A 96 5.37 2.59 -1.81
C ASP A 96 6.57 3.10 -2.65
N ASP A 97 7.50 2.20 -2.97
CA ASP A 97 8.67 2.37 -3.84
C ASP A 97 9.83 3.21 -3.29
N GLY A 98 9.60 4.15 -2.37
CA GLY A 98 10.65 5.02 -1.83
C GLY A 98 11.10 6.13 -2.78
N TYR A 99 10.17 6.74 -3.54
CA TYR A 99 10.45 7.87 -4.42
C TYR A 99 10.99 9.09 -3.65
N GLN A 100 11.89 9.83 -4.28
CA GLN A 100 12.57 10.99 -3.69
C GLN A 100 11.59 12.14 -3.39
N ASP A 101 10.50 12.25 -4.16
CA ASP A 101 9.46 13.27 -3.95
C ASP A 101 8.73 13.12 -2.61
N PHE A 102 8.83 11.95 -1.95
CA PHE A 102 8.40 11.86 -0.55
C PHE A 102 9.19 12.82 0.35
N TYR A 103 10.51 12.92 0.19
CA TYR A 103 11.36 13.79 0.99
C TYR A 103 11.13 15.27 0.65
N SER A 104 11.08 15.60 -0.65
CA SER A 104 10.99 17.01 -1.10
C SER A 104 9.60 17.60 -1.00
N ASP A 105 8.54 16.83 -1.25
CA ASP A 105 7.18 17.35 -1.44
C ASP A 105 6.18 16.83 -0.40
N ALA A 106 6.19 15.53 -0.08
CA ALA A 106 5.23 14.95 0.85
C ALA A 106 5.57 15.26 2.31
N PHE A 107 6.79 14.98 2.75
CA PHE A 107 7.20 15.08 4.14
C PHE A 107 7.06 16.49 4.73
N PRO A 108 7.39 17.60 4.05
CA PRO A 108 7.17 18.94 4.59
C PRO A 108 5.71 19.23 4.94
N LEU A 109 4.77 18.72 4.12
CA LEU A 109 3.33 18.87 4.36
C LEU A 109 2.85 18.01 5.53
N LEU A 110 3.33 16.76 5.64
CA LEU A 110 3.04 15.89 6.76
C LEU A 110 3.53 16.51 8.08
N LYS A 111 4.77 17.00 8.10
CA LYS A 111 5.38 17.64 9.26
C LYS A 111 4.60 18.87 9.74
N GLN A 112 4.13 19.72 8.82
CA GLN A 112 3.28 20.88 9.15
C GLN A 112 1.98 20.47 9.85
N CYS A 113 1.43 19.31 9.49
CA CYS A 113 0.20 18.79 10.07
C CYS A 113 0.43 17.93 11.34
N GLY A 114 1.69 17.66 11.71
CA GLY A 114 2.02 16.74 12.79
C GLY A 114 1.63 15.29 12.48
N PHE A 115 1.74 14.90 11.21
CA PHE A 115 1.40 13.57 10.73
C PHE A 115 2.65 12.72 10.51
N THR A 116 2.54 11.42 10.84
CA THR A 116 3.51 10.40 10.48
C THR A 116 3.04 9.58 9.27
N ALA A 117 3.95 8.77 8.70
CA ALA A 117 3.69 7.87 7.60
C ALA A 117 4.64 6.67 7.65
N THR A 118 4.31 5.60 6.89
CA THR A 118 5.20 4.48 6.62
C THR A 118 5.61 4.52 5.15
N VAL A 119 6.93 4.47 4.88
CA VAL A 119 7.47 4.39 3.51
C VAL A 119 8.04 3.00 3.27
N PHE A 120 7.57 2.31 2.25
CA PHE A 120 8.05 1.00 1.85
C PHE A 120 9.12 1.11 0.78
N LEU A 121 10.28 0.49 1.03
CA LEU A 121 11.47 0.62 0.21
C LEU A 121 11.74 -0.64 -0.60
N ALA A 122 11.88 -0.50 -1.90
CA ALA A 122 12.54 -1.49 -2.75
C ALA A 122 14.06 -1.28 -2.60
N SER A 123 14.70 -2.09 -1.74
CA SER A 123 16.02 -1.77 -1.20
C SER A 123 17.13 -1.64 -2.24
N ASP A 124 17.02 -2.36 -3.37
CA ASP A 124 18.01 -2.26 -4.46
C ASP A 124 17.89 -0.96 -5.28
N ARG A 125 16.80 -0.21 -5.14
CA ARG A 125 16.62 1.11 -5.79
C ARG A 125 17.23 2.25 -4.98
N ILE A 126 17.47 2.03 -3.68
CA ILE A 126 18.02 3.04 -2.76
C ILE A 126 19.54 3.08 -2.87
N ARG A 127 20.14 4.27 -2.93
CA ARG A 127 21.58 4.49 -3.11
C ARG A 127 22.12 5.48 -2.07
N ASN A 128 23.44 5.55 -1.95
CA ASN A 128 24.11 6.54 -1.10
C ASN A 128 24.14 7.95 -1.72
N THR A 129 23.98 8.04 -3.03
CA THR A 129 23.91 9.30 -3.79
C THR A 129 22.66 9.31 -4.65
N ALA A 130 22.10 10.47 -4.86
CA ALA A 130 20.97 10.64 -5.76
C ALA A 130 21.27 10.05 -7.14
N ALA A 131 20.41 9.15 -7.60
CA ALA A 131 20.53 8.48 -8.89
C ALA A 131 19.14 8.24 -9.47
N CYS A 132 19.01 8.50 -10.75
CA CYS A 132 17.80 8.15 -11.50
C CYS A 132 17.88 6.68 -11.90
N VAL A 133 16.91 5.88 -11.48
CA VAL A 133 16.78 4.46 -11.83
C VAL A 133 15.46 4.30 -12.58
N GLU A 134 15.50 3.73 -13.77
CA GLU A 134 14.31 3.53 -14.62
C GLU A 134 13.49 4.82 -14.88
N GLY A 135 14.16 5.99 -14.89
CA GLY A 135 13.51 7.27 -15.13
C GLY A 135 12.86 7.94 -13.91
N ALA A 136 13.05 7.38 -12.72
CA ALA A 136 12.59 7.93 -11.46
C ALA A 136 13.76 8.17 -10.48
N ASP A 137 13.61 9.17 -9.63
CA ASP A 137 14.53 9.46 -8.54
C ASP A 137 14.01 8.80 -7.25
N TYR A 138 14.90 8.13 -6.53
CA TYR A 138 14.61 7.45 -5.28
C TYR A 138 15.31 8.13 -4.11
N LEU A 139 14.80 7.90 -2.90
CA LEU A 139 15.42 8.33 -1.66
C LEU A 139 16.86 7.81 -1.56
N THR A 140 17.70 8.60 -0.92
CA THR A 140 19.04 8.15 -0.50
C THR A 140 18.99 7.62 0.93
N TRP A 141 19.93 6.73 1.30
CA TRP A 141 20.04 6.25 2.68
C TRP A 141 20.23 7.37 3.69
N ARG A 142 20.87 8.47 3.29
CA ARG A 142 20.99 9.67 4.13
C ARG A 142 19.63 10.29 4.41
N GLU A 143 18.80 10.51 3.38
CA GLU A 143 17.45 11.09 3.54
C GLU A 143 16.55 10.16 4.36
N ILE A 144 16.66 8.83 4.16
CA ILE A 144 15.93 7.84 4.94
C ILE A 144 16.27 7.94 6.43
N ARG A 145 17.55 8.04 6.80
CA ARG A 145 17.95 8.23 8.19
C ARG A 145 17.47 9.57 8.76
N GLU A 146 17.50 10.64 7.97
CA GLU A 146 16.98 11.95 8.39
C GLU A 146 15.46 11.90 8.61
N LEU A 147 14.71 11.23 7.75
CA LEU A 147 13.26 11.03 7.87
C LEU A 147 12.92 10.16 9.09
N HIS A 148 13.64 9.06 9.28
CA HIS A 148 13.46 8.16 10.42
C HIS A 148 13.66 8.89 11.76
N ALA A 149 14.71 9.69 11.86
CA ALA A 149 14.96 10.53 13.03
C ALA A 149 13.86 11.57 13.30
N GLN A 150 13.01 11.85 12.32
CA GLN A 150 11.86 12.76 12.43
C GLN A 150 10.51 12.01 12.57
N GLY A 151 10.53 10.70 12.83
CA GLY A 151 9.33 9.92 13.16
C GLY A 151 8.61 9.33 11.94
N ILE A 152 9.27 9.24 10.78
CA ILE A 152 8.78 8.45 9.64
C ILE A 152 9.20 7.00 9.83
N SER A 153 8.25 6.07 9.70
CA SER A 153 8.47 4.64 9.76
C SER A 153 8.86 4.09 8.38
N PHE A 154 9.71 3.07 8.36
CA PHE A 154 10.12 2.41 7.12
C PHE A 154 9.75 0.94 7.14
N GLY A 155 9.34 0.41 5.98
CA GLY A 155 9.03 -0.98 5.74
C GLY A 155 9.73 -1.51 4.48
N SER A 156 9.68 -2.81 4.28
CA SER A 156 10.23 -3.47 3.09
C SER A 156 9.20 -3.54 1.96
N HIS A 157 9.66 -3.32 0.73
CA HIS A 157 8.92 -3.55 -0.52
C HIS A 157 9.70 -4.51 -1.44
N SER A 158 10.30 -5.54 -0.85
CA SER A 158 11.26 -6.47 -1.43
C SER A 158 12.61 -5.83 -1.82
N VAL A 159 13.54 -6.62 -2.36
CA VAL A 159 14.83 -6.12 -2.85
C VAL A 159 14.65 -5.41 -4.18
N THR A 160 14.15 -6.14 -5.18
CA THR A 160 14.13 -5.70 -6.59
C THR A 160 12.75 -5.21 -7.04
N HIS A 161 11.73 -5.20 -6.15
CA HIS A 161 10.33 -4.98 -6.51
C HIS A 161 9.80 -6.06 -7.48
N ALA A 162 10.15 -7.33 -7.25
CA ALA A 162 9.77 -8.44 -8.12
C ALA A 162 8.30 -8.87 -7.90
N ASP A 163 7.68 -9.43 -8.95
CA ASP A 163 6.43 -10.21 -8.77
C ASP A 163 6.79 -11.55 -8.09
N LEU A 164 6.53 -11.63 -6.79
CA LEU A 164 6.88 -12.77 -5.96
C LEU A 164 6.25 -14.09 -6.44
N ARG A 165 5.13 -14.05 -7.18
CA ARG A 165 4.51 -15.24 -7.78
C ARG A 165 5.38 -15.89 -8.85
N SER A 166 6.24 -15.13 -9.48
CA SER A 166 7.14 -15.61 -10.54
C SER A 166 8.43 -16.24 -10.00
N LEU A 167 8.63 -16.19 -8.68
CA LEU A 167 9.87 -16.60 -8.03
C LEU A 167 9.73 -17.95 -7.32
N GLY A 168 10.85 -18.66 -7.22
CA GLY A 168 10.94 -19.84 -6.38
C GLY A 168 11.13 -19.49 -4.89
N PRO A 169 10.93 -20.47 -3.97
CA PRO A 169 11.01 -20.25 -2.53
C PRO A 169 12.29 -19.54 -2.07
N GLU A 170 13.47 -19.99 -2.50
CA GLU A 170 14.77 -19.41 -2.13
C GLU A 170 14.90 -17.95 -2.58
N GLN A 171 14.32 -17.60 -3.73
CA GLN A 171 14.31 -16.23 -4.24
C GLN A 171 13.35 -15.35 -3.43
N ILE A 172 12.18 -15.88 -3.03
CA ILE A 172 11.24 -15.17 -2.16
C ILE A 172 11.89 -14.89 -0.79
N ASP A 173 12.54 -15.88 -0.18
CA ASP A 173 13.26 -15.70 1.08
C ASP A 173 14.34 -14.61 0.97
N TYR A 174 15.07 -14.58 -0.16
CA TYR A 174 16.04 -13.53 -0.43
C TYR A 174 15.39 -12.14 -0.58
N GLU A 175 14.35 -12.03 -1.38
CA GLU A 175 13.64 -10.75 -1.62
C GLU A 175 13.07 -10.17 -0.32
N LEU A 176 12.54 -11.00 0.56
CA LEU A 176 11.96 -10.56 1.83
C LEU A 176 13.03 -10.34 2.91
N GLY A 177 13.93 -11.31 3.10
CA GLY A 177 14.92 -11.29 4.17
C GLY A 177 16.01 -10.24 3.94
N TYR A 178 16.63 -10.25 2.76
CA TYR A 178 17.73 -9.33 2.45
C TYR A 178 17.28 -7.86 2.41
N SER A 179 16.06 -7.59 1.91
CA SER A 179 15.50 -6.23 1.96
C SER A 179 15.33 -5.74 3.40
N LYS A 180 14.74 -6.57 4.28
CA LYS A 180 14.59 -6.26 5.70
C LYS A 180 15.93 -5.95 6.36
N GLU A 181 16.90 -6.87 6.24
CA GLU A 181 18.24 -6.73 6.83
C GLU A 181 18.95 -5.46 6.34
N THR A 182 18.87 -5.18 5.05
CA THR A 182 19.49 -3.98 4.46
C THR A 182 18.91 -2.70 5.06
N ILE A 183 17.59 -2.61 5.15
CA ILE A 183 16.93 -1.41 5.69
C ILE A 183 17.26 -1.27 7.19
N GLU A 184 17.19 -2.35 7.97
CA GLU A 184 17.53 -2.36 9.40
C GLU A 184 18.96 -1.91 9.67
N GLN A 185 19.92 -2.38 8.88
CA GLN A 185 21.32 -1.97 8.98
C GLN A 185 21.50 -0.46 8.73
N GLU A 186 20.77 0.09 7.77
CA GLU A 186 20.88 1.48 7.37
C GLU A 186 20.18 2.45 8.35
N ILE A 187 19.03 2.07 8.93
CA ILE A 187 18.29 2.93 9.86
C ILE A 187 18.61 2.67 11.34
N GLY A 188 19.22 1.51 11.66
CA GLY A 188 19.53 1.11 13.03
C GLY A 188 18.31 0.76 13.88
N ALA A 189 17.19 0.36 13.26
CA ALA A 189 15.93 0.01 13.92
C ALA A 189 15.26 -1.17 13.23
N ALA A 190 14.37 -1.87 13.94
CA ALA A 190 13.62 -3.01 13.39
C ALA A 190 12.66 -2.57 12.28
N VAL A 191 12.59 -3.37 11.22
CA VAL A 191 11.62 -3.26 10.13
C VAL A 191 10.52 -4.29 10.33
N GLU A 192 9.36 -3.85 10.78
CA GLU A 192 8.27 -4.73 11.17
C GLU A 192 7.21 -4.92 10.07
N SER A 193 7.20 -4.04 9.07
CA SER A 193 6.13 -3.96 8.06
C SER A 193 6.62 -4.32 6.68
N PHE A 194 5.79 -5.05 5.92
CA PHE A 194 6.02 -5.40 4.53
C PHE A 194 4.89 -4.88 3.64
N SER A 195 5.21 -4.37 2.44
CA SER A 195 4.23 -4.10 1.38
C SER A 195 4.44 -5.08 0.23
N TYR A 196 3.40 -5.83 -0.13
CA TYR A 196 3.44 -6.77 -1.23
C TYR A 196 3.52 -6.03 -2.57
N PRO A 197 4.56 -6.26 -3.42
CA PRO A 197 4.63 -5.65 -4.74
C PRO A 197 3.52 -6.17 -5.67
N PHE A 198 2.99 -5.29 -6.51
CA PHE A 198 1.94 -5.61 -7.48
C PHE A 198 0.63 -6.10 -6.85
N ALA A 199 -0.10 -6.94 -7.59
CA ALA A 199 -1.39 -7.47 -7.16
C ALA A 199 -1.22 -8.78 -6.39
N LEU A 200 -1.63 -8.78 -5.12
CA LEU A 200 -1.64 -9.99 -4.31
C LEU A 200 -2.59 -11.03 -4.92
N PRO A 201 -2.18 -12.30 -5.11
CA PRO A 201 -3.03 -13.38 -5.63
C PRO A 201 -3.88 -13.98 -4.50
N GLU A 202 -4.92 -13.27 -4.06
CA GLU A 202 -5.78 -13.65 -2.94
C GLU A 202 -6.51 -15.00 -3.16
N GLU A 203 -6.59 -15.44 -4.41
CA GLU A 203 -7.19 -16.71 -4.84
C GLU A 203 -6.26 -17.92 -4.64
N ASP A 204 -4.95 -17.72 -4.52
CA ASP A 204 -3.95 -18.77 -4.29
C ASP A 204 -3.68 -18.95 -2.80
N CYS A 205 -4.55 -19.70 -2.14
CA CYS A 205 -4.46 -19.90 -0.69
C CYS A 205 -3.16 -20.55 -0.22
N ASP A 206 -2.55 -21.41 -1.04
CA ASP A 206 -1.30 -22.09 -0.67
C ASP A 206 -0.11 -21.12 -0.74
N PHE A 207 -0.04 -20.32 -1.78
CA PHE A 207 0.94 -19.24 -1.89
C PHE A 207 0.79 -18.20 -0.77
N ILE A 208 -0.44 -17.78 -0.48
CA ILE A 208 -0.74 -16.82 0.60
C ILE A 208 -0.29 -17.37 1.96
N ARG A 209 -0.53 -18.65 2.23
CA ARG A 209 -0.09 -19.28 3.49
C ARG A 209 1.44 -19.35 3.56
N TYR A 210 2.08 -19.83 2.49
CA TYR A 210 3.54 -19.89 2.40
C TYR A 210 4.17 -18.50 2.64
N LEU A 211 3.64 -17.46 2.00
CA LEU A 211 4.14 -16.10 2.14
C LEU A 211 3.94 -15.55 3.57
N ALA A 212 2.79 -15.85 4.20
CA ALA A 212 2.53 -15.45 5.58
C ALA A 212 3.52 -16.11 6.55
N ASP A 213 3.74 -17.42 6.41
CA ASP A 213 4.68 -18.18 7.22
C ASP A 213 6.12 -17.67 7.03
N THR A 214 6.50 -17.35 5.81
CA THR A 214 7.82 -16.77 5.49
C THR A 214 8.00 -15.40 6.13
N LEU A 215 7.02 -14.50 6.02
CA LEU A 215 7.06 -13.17 6.65
C LEU A 215 7.17 -13.28 8.18
N GLU A 216 6.40 -14.17 8.79
CA GLU A 216 6.47 -14.41 10.24
C GLU A 216 7.83 -14.95 10.69
N ASN A 217 8.38 -15.93 9.97
CA ASN A 217 9.68 -16.52 10.24
C ASN A 217 10.84 -15.50 10.09
N LEU A 218 10.71 -14.54 9.17
CA LEU A 218 11.67 -13.45 9.00
C LEU A 218 11.49 -12.31 10.03
N GLY A 219 10.48 -12.43 10.92
CA GLY A 219 10.25 -11.46 11.99
C GLY A 219 9.54 -10.17 11.55
N TYR A 220 8.76 -10.22 10.46
CA TYR A 220 7.77 -9.19 10.20
C TYR A 220 6.57 -9.39 11.14
N SER A 221 5.95 -8.31 11.57
CA SER A 221 4.77 -8.35 12.43
C SER A 221 3.46 -8.05 11.69
N ASN A 222 3.57 -7.37 10.55
CA ASN A 222 2.42 -6.98 9.73
C ASN A 222 2.81 -6.74 8.27
N GLY A 223 1.80 -6.67 7.40
CA GLY A 223 2.00 -6.34 5.99
C GLY A 223 0.74 -5.81 5.35
N VAL A 224 0.92 -5.14 4.23
CA VAL A 224 -0.16 -4.55 3.43
C VAL A 224 -0.16 -5.11 2.01
N SER A 225 -1.31 -5.07 1.38
CA SER A 225 -1.52 -5.55 0.01
C SER A 225 -2.20 -4.51 -0.87
N SER A 226 -2.43 -4.86 -2.13
CA SER A 226 -3.24 -4.07 -3.06
C SER A 226 -4.74 -4.41 -3.03
N ALA A 227 -5.19 -5.23 -2.08
CA ALA A 227 -6.61 -5.48 -1.85
C ALA A 227 -7.31 -4.18 -1.43
N ILE A 228 -8.46 -3.87 -2.05
CA ILE A 228 -9.19 -2.63 -1.75
C ILE A 228 -10.04 -2.83 -0.50
N GLY A 229 -9.90 -1.93 0.46
CA GLY A 229 -10.72 -1.93 1.68
C GLY A 229 -10.05 -1.21 2.84
N ARG A 230 -10.74 -1.19 3.99
CA ARG A 230 -10.20 -0.69 5.26
C ARG A 230 -9.83 -1.86 6.16
N ALA A 231 -8.72 -1.75 6.88
CA ALA A 231 -8.27 -2.77 7.82
C ALA A 231 -9.26 -2.98 8.98
N LYS A 232 -9.46 -4.24 9.37
CA LYS A 232 -10.40 -4.68 10.42
C LYS A 232 -9.70 -5.65 11.39
N PRO A 233 -10.22 -5.81 12.63
CA PRO A 233 -9.60 -6.68 13.66
C PRO A 233 -9.44 -8.16 13.28
N ARG A 234 -10.15 -8.62 12.24
CA ARG A 234 -10.12 -10.03 11.78
C ARG A 234 -9.34 -10.24 10.50
N ASP A 235 -8.81 -9.18 9.93
CA ASP A 235 -8.02 -9.29 8.70
C ASP A 235 -6.69 -9.99 9.00
N THR A 236 -6.18 -10.72 8.02
CA THR A 236 -4.86 -11.34 8.11
C THR A 236 -3.79 -10.26 8.21
N ARG A 237 -3.01 -10.28 9.29
CA ARG A 237 -2.04 -9.22 9.62
C ARG A 237 -1.00 -8.93 8.54
N PHE A 238 -0.69 -9.91 7.67
CA PHE A 238 0.31 -9.75 6.61
C PHE A 238 -0.24 -9.26 5.27
N PHE A 239 -1.57 -9.15 5.12
CA PHE A 239 -2.20 -8.77 3.85
C PHE A 239 -3.32 -7.76 4.03
N LEU A 240 -3.10 -6.78 4.91
CA LEU A 240 -4.08 -5.75 5.21
C LEU A 240 -4.49 -5.00 3.94
N PRO A 241 -5.79 -4.78 3.74
CA PRO A 241 -6.28 -4.05 2.58
C PRO A 241 -5.94 -2.56 2.67
N ARG A 242 -5.78 -1.93 1.52
CA ARG A 242 -5.50 -0.49 1.41
C ARG A 242 -6.49 0.22 0.51
N LEU A 243 -6.54 1.52 0.63
CA LEU A 243 -7.29 2.41 -0.23
C LEU A 243 -6.29 3.13 -1.17
N PRO A 244 -6.27 2.79 -2.46
CA PRO A 244 -5.40 3.49 -3.41
C PRO A 244 -5.84 4.95 -3.54
N VAL A 245 -4.86 5.86 -3.59
CA VAL A 245 -5.09 7.31 -3.73
C VAL A 245 -4.25 7.86 -4.87
N ASN A 246 -4.83 8.74 -5.67
CA ASN A 246 -4.13 9.42 -6.76
C ASN A 246 -4.74 10.79 -7.08
N SER A 247 -4.21 11.47 -8.09
CA SER A 247 -4.65 12.82 -8.51
C SER A 247 -6.12 12.92 -8.94
N TRP A 248 -6.78 11.80 -9.22
CA TRP A 248 -8.20 11.77 -9.62
C TRP A 248 -9.17 11.68 -8.43
N ASP A 249 -8.66 11.61 -7.22
CA ASP A 249 -9.48 11.57 -6.01
C ASP A 249 -9.79 12.99 -5.53
N ASP A 250 -10.91 13.52 -5.97
CA ASP A 250 -11.42 14.78 -5.42
C ASP A 250 -11.83 14.65 -3.94
N CYS A 251 -12.13 15.76 -3.29
CA CYS A 251 -12.46 15.79 -1.86
C CYS A 251 -13.63 14.86 -1.49
N ASP A 252 -14.64 14.75 -2.34
CA ASP A 252 -15.83 13.93 -2.05
C ASP A 252 -15.51 12.44 -2.12
N LEU A 253 -14.75 12.01 -3.15
CA LEU A 253 -14.31 10.63 -3.28
C LEU A 253 -13.31 10.26 -2.20
N PHE A 254 -12.35 11.12 -1.91
CA PHE A 254 -11.37 10.91 -0.84
C PHE A 254 -12.05 10.71 0.51
N ARG A 255 -13.00 11.58 0.86
CA ARG A 255 -13.82 11.44 2.06
C ARG A 255 -14.61 10.13 2.06
N ALA A 256 -15.28 9.81 0.95
CA ALA A 256 -16.05 8.59 0.84
C ALA A 256 -15.20 7.32 1.02
N LYS A 257 -13.96 7.32 0.53
CA LYS A 257 -12.98 6.24 0.75
C LYS A 257 -12.71 6.04 2.24
N LEU A 258 -12.36 7.09 2.95
CA LEU A 258 -12.08 7.04 4.38
C LEU A 258 -13.28 6.57 5.22
N GLU A 259 -14.48 6.98 4.85
CA GLU A 259 -15.72 6.68 5.57
C GLU A 259 -16.37 5.35 5.12
N GLY A 260 -15.67 4.50 4.31
CA GLY A 260 -16.08 3.14 3.95
C GLY A 260 -16.96 3.03 2.70
N GLY A 261 -17.20 4.14 2.01
CA GLY A 261 -17.97 4.14 0.77
C GLY A 261 -17.27 3.44 -0.40
N TYR A 262 -15.98 3.09 -0.26
CA TYR A 262 -15.19 2.45 -1.32
C TYR A 262 -14.98 0.94 -1.08
N ASP A 263 -15.33 0.41 0.08
CA ASP A 263 -15.12 -1.00 0.46
C ASP A 263 -15.85 -2.00 -0.45
N TRP A 264 -16.89 -1.55 -1.17
CA TRP A 264 -17.65 -2.40 -2.10
C TRP A 264 -16.80 -2.86 -3.29
N LEU A 265 -15.74 -2.14 -3.65
CA LEU A 265 -14.85 -2.48 -4.76
C LEU A 265 -13.94 -3.68 -4.48
N HIS A 266 -13.84 -4.13 -3.24
CA HIS A 266 -13.13 -5.37 -2.89
C HIS A 266 -13.64 -6.56 -3.74
N TRP A 267 -14.95 -6.79 -3.78
CA TRP A 267 -15.53 -7.92 -4.49
C TRP A 267 -15.34 -7.88 -6.02
N PRO A 268 -15.62 -6.78 -6.74
CA PRO A 268 -15.30 -6.66 -8.17
C PRO A 268 -13.81 -6.84 -8.46
N GLN A 269 -12.91 -6.32 -7.62
CA GLN A 269 -11.47 -6.49 -7.77
C GLN A 269 -11.07 -7.96 -7.61
N TRP A 270 -11.59 -8.63 -6.60
CA TRP A 270 -11.34 -10.05 -6.36
C TRP A 270 -11.83 -10.92 -7.52
N PHE A 271 -13.06 -10.72 -7.99
CA PHE A 271 -13.62 -11.44 -9.15
C PHE A 271 -12.80 -11.21 -10.42
N TYR A 272 -12.33 -10.01 -10.65
CA TYR A 272 -11.48 -9.69 -11.80
C TYR A 272 -10.15 -10.46 -11.73
N LYS A 273 -9.47 -10.46 -10.58
CA LYS A 273 -8.23 -11.22 -10.36
C LYS A 273 -8.45 -12.71 -10.56
N PHE A 274 -9.50 -13.28 -9.97
CA PHE A 274 -9.87 -14.69 -10.07
C PHE A 274 -10.11 -15.10 -11.53
N ALA A 275 -10.86 -14.33 -12.30
CA ALA A 275 -11.14 -14.61 -13.70
C ALA A 275 -9.86 -14.62 -14.56
N HIS A 276 -8.96 -13.65 -14.33
CA HIS A 276 -7.68 -13.59 -15.06
C HIS A 276 -6.74 -14.73 -14.70
N HIS A 277 -6.67 -15.13 -13.43
CA HIS A 277 -5.86 -16.26 -12.98
C HIS A 277 -6.34 -17.58 -13.62
N SER A 278 -7.65 -17.81 -13.63
CA SER A 278 -8.25 -19.02 -14.23
C SER A 278 -7.95 -19.14 -15.73
N VAL A 279 -7.95 -18.02 -16.45
CA VAL A 279 -7.59 -17.99 -17.88
C VAL A 279 -6.10 -18.29 -18.11
N SER A 280 -5.23 -17.77 -17.24
CA SER A 280 -3.77 -18.03 -17.32
C SER A 280 -3.43 -19.49 -17.08
N LEU A 281 -4.06 -20.14 -16.10
CA LEU A 281 -3.88 -21.57 -15.83
C LEU A 281 -4.36 -22.45 -16.99
N MET A 282 -5.48 -22.12 -17.62
CA MET A 282 -5.98 -22.85 -18.79
C MET A 282 -5.06 -22.68 -20.01
N ALA A 283 -4.47 -21.51 -20.20
CA ALA A 283 -3.53 -21.25 -21.28
C ALA A 283 -2.19 -21.99 -21.08
N GLY A 284 -1.69 -22.06 -19.83
CA GLY A 284 -0.49 -22.82 -19.46
C GLY A 284 -0.66 -24.33 -19.68
N SER A 285 -1.77 -24.90 -19.23
CA SER A 285 -2.06 -26.34 -19.41
C SER A 285 -2.21 -26.73 -20.85
N ALA A 286 -2.70 -25.86 -21.72
CA ALA A 286 -2.80 -26.12 -23.17
C ALA A 286 -1.42 -26.12 -23.86
N GLN A 287 -0.48 -25.31 -23.41
CA GLN A 287 0.89 -25.31 -23.94
C GLN A 287 1.71 -26.51 -23.50
N ASP A 288 1.51 -27.03 -22.29
CA ASP A 288 2.19 -28.23 -21.80
C ASP A 288 1.68 -29.50 -22.51
N GLN A 289 0.39 -29.58 -22.83
CA GLN A 289 -0.16 -30.69 -23.62
C GLN A 289 0.38 -30.73 -25.07
N VAL A 290 0.66 -29.56 -25.65
CA VAL A 290 1.25 -29.49 -27.01
C VAL A 290 2.75 -29.85 -26.99
N ARG A 291 3.46 -29.65 -25.86
CA ARG A 291 4.87 -30.06 -25.71
C ARG A 291 5.05 -31.54 -25.40
N SER A 292 4.06 -32.21 -24.79
CA SER A 292 4.13 -33.65 -24.46
C SER A 292 3.76 -34.56 -25.64
N THR A 293 3.29 -34.00 -26.74
CA THR A 293 2.90 -34.72 -27.96
C THR A 293 3.89 -34.56 -29.13
N LYS A 294 5.07 -34.03 -28.89
CA LYS A 294 6.22 -34.01 -29.80
C LYS A 294 7.39 -34.79 -29.21
#